data_62be82f4d7dc91e583908fb93f1b34cd
#
_entry.id   62be82f4d7dc91e583908fb93f1b34cd
#
_cell.length_a   1.000
_cell.length_b   1.000
_cell.length_c   1.000
_cell.angle_alpha   90.00
_cell.angle_beta   90.00
_cell.angle_gamma   90.00
#
_symmetry.space_group_name_H-M   'P 1'
#
loop_
_entity.id
_entity.type
_entity.pdbx_description
1 polymer ?
#
loop_
_entity_poly.entity_id
_entity_poly.type
_entity_poly.pdbx_seq_one_letter_code
_entity_poly.pdbx_strand_id
1 'polypeptide(L)'
;MQEIFVLNGPNLNLLGTREPGIYGSTSLPDIERRLSEKAGTRAKLTFRQSNHEGDLVEWIHEAGAKGAKVILNAAAYTHTSVALRDAISGAKADVIEVHLSNVHAREAFRHHSFIAPVVRGIIAGFGPLSYELALEALLATA
;
A
#
# COMPACT_ATOMS: atom_id res chain seq x y z
N MET A 1 17.01 -3.05 -12.72
CA MET A 1 16.46 -2.51 -11.47
C MET A 1 14.97 -2.79 -11.44
N GLN A 2 14.50 -3.33 -10.34
CA GLN A 2 13.09 -3.67 -10.19
C GLN A 2 12.24 -2.41 -10.00
N GLU A 3 11.09 -2.34 -10.66
CA GLU A 3 10.15 -1.25 -10.43
C GLU A 3 9.09 -1.68 -9.42
N ILE A 4 8.84 -0.81 -8.43
CA ILE A 4 7.84 -1.02 -7.39
C ILE A 4 6.93 0.20 -7.33
N PHE A 5 5.64 -0.03 -7.49
CA PHE A 5 4.63 1.01 -7.29
C PHE A 5 4.22 1.00 -5.83
N VAL A 6 4.27 2.16 -5.19
CA VAL A 6 3.77 2.34 -3.83
C VAL A 6 2.51 3.19 -3.93
N LEU A 7 1.36 2.54 -3.73
CA LEU A 7 0.05 3.14 -3.98
C LEU A 7 -0.68 3.37 -2.67
N ASN A 8 -1.16 4.59 -2.50
CA ASN A 8 -1.75 5.06 -1.24
C ASN A 8 -3.15 5.60 -1.49
N GLY A 9 -4.10 5.13 -0.70
CA GLY A 9 -5.52 5.43 -0.85
C GLY A 9 -5.99 6.69 -0.15
N PRO A 10 -7.31 6.79 0.06
CA PRO A 10 -7.95 8.02 0.51
C PRO A 10 -7.49 8.44 1.90
N ASN A 11 -7.39 9.74 2.06
CA ASN A 11 -7.03 10.41 3.32
C ASN A 11 -5.58 10.21 3.78
N LEU A 12 -4.77 9.42 3.08
CA LEU A 12 -3.36 9.24 3.45
C LEU A 12 -2.54 10.51 3.20
N ASN A 13 -3.03 11.40 2.34
CA ASN A 13 -2.46 12.73 2.18
C ASN A 13 -2.52 13.57 3.47
N LEU A 14 -3.38 13.18 4.42
CA LEU A 14 -3.54 13.87 5.70
C LEU A 14 -2.71 13.26 6.84
N LEU A 15 -1.87 12.27 6.55
CA LEU A 15 -1.00 11.68 7.57
C LEU A 15 -0.11 12.74 8.21
N GLY A 16 0.06 12.60 9.53
CA GLY A 16 0.82 13.56 10.33
C GLY A 16 -0.03 14.67 10.92
N THR A 17 -1.24 14.88 10.39
CA THR A 17 -2.16 15.93 10.87
C THR A 17 -3.48 15.37 11.35
N ARG A 18 -3.82 14.12 10.97
CA ARG A 18 -5.10 13.48 11.29
C ARG A 18 -4.87 12.30 12.24
N GLU A 19 -5.59 12.29 13.36
CA GLU A 19 -5.58 11.20 14.34
C GLU A 19 -4.17 10.76 14.72
N PRO A 20 -3.32 11.66 15.25
CA PRO A 20 -1.92 11.31 15.56
C PRO A 20 -1.78 10.20 16.60
N GLY A 21 -2.78 9.99 17.45
CA GLY A 21 -2.80 8.87 18.41
C GLY A 21 -2.89 7.50 17.75
N ILE A 22 -3.36 7.43 16.49
CA ILE A 22 -3.47 6.18 15.73
C ILE A 22 -2.34 6.04 14.73
N TYR A 23 -2.05 7.11 13.96
CA TYR A 23 -1.14 7.06 12.82
C TYR A 23 0.23 7.70 13.10
N GLY A 24 0.39 8.39 14.26
CA GLY A 24 1.60 9.13 14.59
C GLY A 24 1.69 10.45 13.82
N SER A 25 2.86 11.09 13.91
CA SER A 25 3.11 12.40 13.28
C SER A 25 3.87 12.30 11.96
N THR A 26 4.26 11.10 11.55
CA THR A 26 4.97 10.89 10.28
C THR A 26 4.03 11.12 9.11
N SER A 27 4.44 11.99 8.18
CA SER A 27 3.66 12.32 7.00
C SER A 27 3.90 11.32 5.87
N LEU A 28 3.04 11.37 4.84
CA LEU A 28 3.24 10.52 3.65
C LEU A 28 4.55 10.86 2.92
N PRO A 29 4.94 12.14 2.73
CA PRO A 29 6.26 12.44 2.17
C PRO A 29 7.43 11.89 3.01
N ASP A 30 7.28 11.83 4.34
CA ASP A 30 8.29 11.21 5.20
C ASP A 30 8.43 9.72 4.90
N ILE A 31 7.31 9.03 4.69
CA ILE A 31 7.29 7.61 4.33
C ILE A 31 7.98 7.40 2.98
N GLU A 32 7.66 8.25 2.02
CA GLU A 32 8.29 8.18 0.69
C GLU A 32 9.80 8.33 0.77
N ARG A 33 10.28 9.31 1.55
CA ARG A 33 11.71 9.54 1.74
C ARG A 33 12.38 8.31 2.36
N ARG A 34 11.78 7.75 3.41
CA ARG A 34 12.33 6.57 4.09
C ARG A 34 12.42 5.37 3.16
N LEU A 35 11.37 5.15 2.35
CA LEU A 35 11.37 4.06 1.38
C LEU A 35 12.44 4.25 0.31
N SER A 36 12.58 5.48 -0.19
CA SER A 36 13.57 5.79 -1.21
C SER A 36 14.98 5.55 -0.71
N GLU A 37 15.27 5.95 0.53
CA GLU A 37 16.56 5.70 1.17
C GLU A 37 16.80 4.20 1.33
N LYS A 38 15.80 3.47 1.79
CA LYS A 38 15.90 2.02 1.99
C LYS A 38 16.09 1.27 0.69
N ALA A 39 15.38 1.66 -0.36
CA ALA A 39 15.50 1.04 -1.67
C ALA A 39 16.87 1.28 -2.30
N GLY A 40 17.41 2.49 -2.12
CA GLY A 40 18.70 2.85 -2.71
C GLY A 40 18.72 2.57 -4.20
N THR A 41 19.66 1.73 -4.65
CA THR A 41 19.80 1.32 -6.04
C THR A 41 19.12 -0.03 -6.33
N ARG A 42 18.48 -0.64 -5.34
CA ARG A 42 17.86 -1.97 -5.49
C ARG A 42 16.53 -1.93 -6.23
N ALA A 43 15.84 -0.80 -6.19
CA ALA A 43 14.52 -0.67 -6.81
C ALA A 43 14.26 0.77 -7.23
N LYS A 44 13.46 0.92 -8.30
CA LYS A 44 12.90 2.20 -8.70
C LYS A 44 11.50 2.29 -8.12
N LEU A 45 11.25 3.29 -7.28
CA LEU A 45 9.93 3.47 -6.66
C LEU A 45 9.10 4.48 -7.45
N THR A 46 7.84 4.11 -7.69
CA THR A 46 6.83 5.01 -8.21
C THR A 46 5.80 5.20 -7.10
N PHE A 47 5.87 6.34 -6.42
CA PHE A 47 5.07 6.61 -5.21
C PHE A 47 3.92 7.54 -5.57
N ARG A 48 2.68 7.07 -5.35
CA ARG A 48 1.47 7.82 -5.71
C ARG A 48 0.44 7.75 -4.59
N GLN A 49 -0.43 8.75 -4.55
CA GLN A 49 -1.56 8.81 -3.62
C GLN A 49 -2.77 9.39 -4.33
N SER A 50 -3.96 8.86 -4.07
CA SER A 50 -5.20 9.44 -4.55
C SER A 50 -6.35 9.13 -3.59
N ASN A 51 -7.31 10.04 -3.54
CA ASN A 51 -8.58 9.82 -2.85
C ASN A 51 -9.60 9.11 -3.74
N HIS A 52 -9.30 8.95 -5.02
CA HIS A 52 -10.23 8.39 -6.01
C HIS A 52 -9.94 6.92 -6.23
N GLU A 53 -10.95 6.09 -6.02
CA GLU A 53 -10.86 4.65 -6.19
C GLU A 53 -10.41 4.28 -7.61
N GLY A 54 -10.95 4.98 -8.62
CA GLY A 54 -10.61 4.73 -10.02
C GLY A 54 -9.15 4.95 -10.35
N ASP A 55 -8.51 5.92 -9.71
CA ASP A 55 -7.08 6.14 -9.90
C ASP A 55 -6.27 4.93 -9.43
N LEU A 56 -6.63 4.38 -8.27
CA LEU A 56 -5.97 3.19 -7.74
C LEU A 56 -6.17 2.00 -8.66
N VAL A 57 -7.37 1.82 -9.18
CA VAL A 57 -7.68 0.76 -10.15
C VAL A 57 -6.77 0.86 -11.37
N GLU A 58 -6.68 2.06 -11.96
CA GLU A 58 -5.87 2.28 -13.17
C GLU A 58 -4.39 2.09 -12.90
N TRP A 59 -3.90 2.52 -11.73
CA TRP A 59 -2.49 2.34 -11.38
C TRP A 59 -2.14 0.87 -11.16
N ILE A 60 -3.07 0.08 -10.62
CA ILE A 60 -2.89 -1.37 -10.49
C ILE A 60 -2.81 -2.00 -11.89
N HIS A 61 -3.66 -1.57 -12.83
CA HIS A 61 -3.60 -2.03 -14.22
C HIS A 61 -2.23 -1.69 -14.84
N GLU A 62 -1.76 -0.47 -14.60
CA GLU A 62 -0.46 -0.02 -15.13
C GLU A 62 0.68 -0.88 -14.57
N ALA A 63 0.68 -1.13 -13.26
CA ALA A 63 1.70 -1.95 -12.62
C ALA A 63 1.70 -3.38 -13.18
N GLY A 64 0.52 -3.98 -13.32
CA GLY A 64 0.40 -5.32 -13.89
C GLY A 64 0.93 -5.39 -15.32
N ALA A 65 0.60 -4.40 -16.14
CA ALA A 65 1.07 -4.35 -17.54
C ALA A 65 2.59 -4.22 -17.64
N LYS A 66 3.21 -3.51 -16.70
CA LYS A 66 4.67 -3.32 -16.67
C LYS A 66 5.43 -4.45 -15.98
N GLY A 67 4.72 -5.37 -15.34
CA GLY A 67 5.36 -6.36 -14.50
C GLY A 67 5.97 -5.77 -13.23
N ALA A 68 5.53 -4.56 -12.81
CA ALA A 68 5.98 -3.93 -11.59
C ALA A 68 5.29 -4.58 -10.39
N LYS A 69 5.98 -4.59 -9.25
CA LYS A 69 5.39 -5.04 -7.99
C LYS A 69 4.72 -3.87 -7.29
N VAL A 70 3.80 -4.16 -6.37
CA VAL A 70 2.98 -3.14 -5.73
C VAL A 70 2.99 -3.29 -4.23
N ILE A 71 3.22 -2.18 -3.54
CA ILE A 71 2.88 -2.01 -2.12
C ILE A 71 1.61 -1.18 -2.10
N LEU A 72 0.52 -1.75 -1.58
CA LEU A 72 -0.79 -1.10 -1.61
C LEU A 72 -1.31 -0.86 -0.21
N ASN A 73 -1.41 0.40 0.16
CA ASN A 73 -2.19 0.83 1.32
C ASN A 73 -3.46 1.49 0.80
N ALA A 74 -4.51 0.68 0.62
CA ALA A 74 -5.77 1.16 0.06
C ALA A 74 -6.61 1.94 1.07
N ALA A 75 -6.15 2.05 2.31
CA ALA A 75 -6.84 2.76 3.40
C ALA A 75 -8.28 2.25 3.53
N ALA A 76 -9.27 3.14 3.60
CA ALA A 76 -10.66 2.73 3.79
C ALA A 76 -11.20 1.85 2.66
N TYR A 77 -10.67 1.98 1.45
CA TYR A 77 -11.13 1.14 0.32
C TYR A 77 -10.78 -0.33 0.49
N THR A 78 -9.85 -0.67 1.37
CA THR A 78 -9.57 -2.05 1.75
C THR A 78 -10.82 -2.78 2.21
N HIS A 79 -11.70 -2.06 2.90
CA HIS A 79 -12.86 -2.62 3.59
C HIS A 79 -14.15 -2.53 2.74
N THR A 80 -14.10 -1.91 1.56
CA THR A 80 -15.29 -1.61 0.77
C THR A 80 -15.15 -1.93 -0.71
N SER A 81 -13.94 -2.03 -1.25
CA SER A 81 -13.75 -2.01 -2.70
C SER A 81 -13.60 -3.40 -3.31
N VAL A 82 -14.68 -3.88 -3.91
CA VAL A 82 -14.63 -5.03 -4.82
C VAL A 82 -13.86 -4.66 -6.09
N ALA A 83 -13.94 -3.39 -6.53
CA ALA A 83 -13.25 -2.94 -7.74
C ALA A 83 -11.73 -3.08 -7.62
N LEU A 84 -11.14 -2.78 -6.46
CA LEU A 84 -9.71 -2.99 -6.25
C LEU A 84 -9.34 -4.47 -6.24
N ARG A 85 -10.16 -5.30 -5.62
CA ARG A 85 -9.98 -6.75 -5.64
C ARG A 85 -9.94 -7.27 -7.08
N ASP A 86 -10.89 -6.85 -7.89
CA ASP A 86 -11.00 -7.30 -9.29
C ASP A 86 -9.84 -6.75 -10.13
N ALA A 87 -9.39 -5.52 -9.86
CA ALA A 87 -8.24 -4.95 -10.56
C ALA A 87 -6.97 -5.77 -10.31
N ILE A 88 -6.72 -6.16 -9.06
CA ILE A 88 -5.55 -6.96 -8.70
C ILE A 88 -5.60 -8.31 -9.42
N SER A 89 -6.74 -9.00 -9.36
CA SER A 89 -6.90 -10.29 -10.02
C SER A 89 -6.82 -10.17 -11.54
N GLY A 90 -7.51 -9.19 -12.12
CA GLY A 90 -7.57 -9.02 -13.57
C GLY A 90 -6.26 -8.62 -14.19
N ALA A 91 -5.50 -7.75 -13.51
CA ALA A 91 -4.19 -7.31 -13.98
C ALA A 91 -3.09 -8.31 -13.62
N LYS A 92 -3.38 -9.32 -12.82
CA LYS A 92 -2.39 -10.26 -12.27
C LYS A 92 -1.25 -9.53 -11.57
N ALA A 93 -1.61 -8.48 -10.82
CA ALA A 93 -0.64 -7.65 -10.13
C ALA A 93 -0.07 -8.39 -8.91
N ASP A 94 1.22 -8.20 -8.67
CA ASP A 94 1.92 -8.79 -7.54
C ASP A 94 1.93 -7.76 -6.41
N VAL A 95 1.03 -7.94 -5.44
CA VAL A 95 0.70 -6.93 -4.44
C VAL A 95 0.98 -7.43 -3.02
N ILE A 96 1.56 -6.54 -2.20
CA ILE A 96 1.53 -6.70 -0.74
C ILE A 96 0.60 -5.62 -0.18
N GLU A 97 -0.37 -6.06 0.63
CA GLU A 97 -1.28 -5.16 1.34
C GLU A 97 -0.58 -4.63 2.59
N VAL A 98 -0.62 -3.29 2.78
CA VAL A 98 0.03 -2.64 3.91
C VAL A 98 -0.97 -1.77 4.66
N HIS A 99 -0.89 -1.81 5.98
CA HIS A 99 -1.60 -0.90 6.87
C HIS A 99 -0.66 -0.39 7.95
N LEU A 100 -0.77 0.89 8.29
CA LEU A 100 0.03 1.48 9.38
C LEU A 100 -0.43 0.94 10.74
N SER A 101 -1.74 0.86 10.95
CA SER A 101 -2.32 0.38 12.20
C SER A 101 -2.58 -1.11 12.17
N ASN A 102 -2.74 -1.71 13.36
CA ASN A 102 -3.31 -3.04 13.47
C ASN A 102 -4.83 -2.91 13.29
N VAL A 103 -5.32 -3.23 12.10
CA VAL A 103 -6.73 -3.09 11.74
C VAL A 103 -7.65 -3.94 12.63
N HIS A 104 -7.14 -5.03 13.20
CA HIS A 104 -7.91 -5.91 14.07
C HIS A 104 -8.09 -5.34 15.48
N ALA A 105 -7.33 -4.32 15.84
CA ALA A 105 -7.47 -3.60 17.11
C ALA A 105 -8.39 -2.40 16.99
N ARG A 106 -9.01 -2.18 15.82
CA ARG A 106 -9.88 -1.05 15.53
C ARG A 106 -11.34 -1.52 15.39
N GLU A 107 -12.19 -0.67 14.81
CA GLU A 107 -13.61 -0.99 14.67
C GLU A 107 -13.83 -2.26 13.84
N ALA A 108 -14.91 -3.00 14.16
CA ALA A 108 -15.18 -4.29 13.53
C ALA A 108 -15.26 -4.22 12.00
N PHE A 109 -15.73 -3.09 11.42
CA PHE A 109 -15.84 -2.96 9.98
C PHE A 109 -14.47 -2.91 9.29
N ARG A 110 -13.37 -2.71 10.03
CA ARG A 110 -12.01 -2.72 9.50
C ARG A 110 -11.36 -4.10 9.55
N HIS A 111 -12.04 -5.09 10.13
CA HIS A 111 -11.46 -6.43 10.28
C HIS A 111 -11.53 -7.23 8.98
N HIS A 112 -12.37 -6.83 8.02
CA HIS A 112 -12.51 -7.52 6.74
C HIS A 112 -11.78 -6.74 5.64
N SER A 113 -10.98 -7.47 4.86
CA SER A 113 -10.31 -6.92 3.70
C SER A 113 -10.81 -7.60 2.44
N PHE A 114 -11.32 -6.83 1.48
CA PHE A 114 -11.72 -7.35 0.18
C PHE A 114 -10.52 -7.74 -0.68
N ILE A 115 -9.35 -7.13 -0.44
CA ILE A 115 -8.17 -7.38 -1.27
C ILE A 115 -7.27 -8.48 -0.70
N ALA A 116 -7.37 -8.79 0.60
CA ALA A 116 -6.52 -9.78 1.25
C ALA A 116 -6.47 -11.13 0.51
N PRO A 117 -7.59 -11.66 -0.02
CA PRO A 117 -7.55 -12.96 -0.71
C PRO A 117 -6.80 -12.96 -2.03
N VAL A 118 -6.50 -11.79 -2.61
CA VAL A 118 -5.89 -11.69 -3.94
C VAL A 118 -4.51 -11.05 -3.93
N VAL A 119 -3.96 -10.75 -2.75
CA VAL A 119 -2.59 -10.24 -2.60
C VAL A 119 -1.65 -11.36 -2.16
N ARG A 120 -0.34 -11.13 -2.32
CA ARG A 120 0.68 -12.11 -1.91
C ARG A 120 0.75 -12.25 -0.40
N GLY A 121 0.63 -11.14 0.32
CA GLY A 121 0.70 -11.13 1.78
C GLY A 121 0.27 -9.79 2.36
N ILE A 122 0.21 -9.73 3.68
CA ILE A 122 -0.29 -8.56 4.42
C ILE A 122 0.71 -8.19 5.49
N ILE A 123 1.01 -6.90 5.62
CA ILE A 123 1.82 -6.36 6.71
C ILE A 123 1.03 -5.22 7.34
N ALA A 124 0.75 -5.33 8.63
CA ALA A 124 -0.08 -4.35 9.32
C ALA A 124 0.40 -4.15 10.75
N GLY A 125 0.26 -2.94 11.28
CA GLY A 125 0.42 -2.70 12.70
C GLY A 125 1.77 -2.16 13.16
N PHE A 126 2.71 -1.90 12.25
CA PHE A 126 4.06 -1.47 12.59
C PHE A 126 4.33 -0.01 12.21
N GLY A 127 3.26 0.78 12.01
CA GLY A 127 3.41 2.16 11.58
C GLY A 127 4.12 2.29 10.24
N PRO A 128 4.92 3.35 10.04
CA PRO A 128 5.66 3.53 8.79
C PRO A 128 6.59 2.37 8.44
N LEU A 129 7.09 1.64 9.44
CA LEU A 129 7.92 0.46 9.22
C LEU A 129 7.20 -0.60 8.39
N SER A 130 5.87 -0.63 8.41
CA SER A 130 5.09 -1.58 7.60
C SER A 130 5.44 -1.48 6.13
N TYR A 131 5.63 -0.27 5.62
CA TYR A 131 6.04 -0.05 4.22
C TYR A 131 7.45 -0.59 3.96
N GLU A 132 8.37 -0.37 4.89
CA GLU A 132 9.76 -0.82 4.74
C GLU A 132 9.85 -2.35 4.77
N LEU A 133 9.03 -2.98 5.63
CA LEU A 133 8.96 -4.44 5.68
C LEU A 133 8.40 -5.01 4.37
N ALA A 134 7.41 -4.34 3.77
CA ALA A 134 6.86 -4.75 2.49
C ALA A 134 7.90 -4.64 1.37
N LEU A 135 8.67 -3.57 1.37
CA LEU A 135 9.76 -3.38 0.43
C LEU A 135 10.77 -4.53 0.52
N GLU A 136 11.20 -4.86 1.73
CA GLU A 136 12.15 -5.95 1.93
C GLU A 136 11.56 -7.30 1.49
N ALA A 137 10.28 -7.53 1.77
CA ALA A 137 9.62 -8.76 1.34
C ALA A 137 9.61 -8.89 -0.18
N LEU A 138 9.33 -7.82 -0.90
CA LEU A 138 9.32 -7.83 -2.36
C LEU A 138 10.72 -8.04 -2.93
N LEU A 139 11.73 -7.40 -2.34
CA LEU A 139 13.10 -7.53 -2.83
C LEU A 139 13.70 -8.90 -2.53
N ALA A 140 13.32 -9.51 -1.41
CA ALA A 140 13.82 -10.83 -1.02
C ALA A 140 13.26 -11.96 -1.89
N THR A 141 12.08 -11.75 -2.47
CA THR A 141 11.36 -12.76 -3.26
C THR A 141 11.34 -12.48 -4.76
N ALA A 142 12.20 -11.59 -5.18
CA ALA A 142 12.30 -11.18 -6.59
C ALA A 142 12.77 -12.31 -7.49
#